data_7096f03aa0a6ac8bf7cb9fa6cfa19916
#
_entry.id   7096f03aa0a6ac8bf7cb9fa6cfa19916
#
_cell.length_a   1.000
_cell.length_b   1.000
_cell.length_c   1.000
_cell.angle_alpha   90.00
_cell.angle_beta   90.00
_cell.angle_gamma   90.00
#
_symmetry.space_group_name_H-M   'P 1'
#
loop_
_entity.id
_entity.type
_entity.pdbx_description
1 polymer ?
#
loop_
_entity_poly.entity_id
_entity_poly.type
_entity_poly.pdbx_seq_one_letter_code
_entity_poly.pdbx_strand_id
1 'polypeptide(L)'
;MSDSDRKDWTPRAGAPLLGRIRVPGDKSVSHRAIMLAALAEGVSRIDGFLEGEDTRATAAVFQRLGVKIEAPSPQSRIVHGVGLRGLRASAEALDCGNAGTGMRLLAGVLAGQAFDSVLIGDASLSKRPMRRVTEPLALMGARIDTADGG
;
A
#
# COMPACT_ATOMS: atom_id res chain seq x y z
N MET A 1 17.33 -14.46 -16.86
CA MET A 1 16.18 -14.11 -17.74
C MET A 1 16.63 -14.48 -19.15
N SER A 2 16.00 -15.47 -19.78
CA SER A 2 16.31 -15.90 -21.14
C SER A 2 15.78 -14.86 -22.14
N ASP A 3 16.48 -14.66 -23.22
CA ASP A 3 16.15 -13.73 -24.32
C ASP A 3 14.79 -14.02 -25.01
N SER A 4 14.18 -15.17 -24.68
CA SER A 4 12.90 -15.63 -25.23
C SER A 4 11.64 -14.92 -24.69
N ASP A 5 11.75 -14.12 -23.62
CA ASP A 5 10.62 -13.42 -23.00
C ASP A 5 10.46 -11.96 -23.47
N ARG A 6 11.35 -11.51 -24.37
CA ARG A 6 11.27 -10.16 -24.93
C ARG A 6 10.21 -10.11 -26.01
N LYS A 7 9.11 -9.38 -25.75
CA LYS A 7 8.06 -9.11 -26.74
C LYS A 7 8.26 -7.69 -27.31
N ASP A 8 8.53 -7.62 -28.60
CA ASP A 8 8.60 -6.33 -29.27
C ASP A 8 7.18 -5.83 -29.61
N TRP A 9 6.95 -4.57 -29.31
CA TRP A 9 5.71 -3.89 -29.65
C TRP A 9 5.96 -2.94 -30.82
N THR A 10 5.30 -3.19 -31.95
CA THR A 10 5.39 -2.33 -33.12
C THR A 10 4.05 -1.62 -33.35
N PRO A 11 3.87 -0.41 -32.81
CA PRO A 11 2.63 0.34 -33.01
C PRO A 11 2.54 0.77 -34.49
N ARG A 12 1.33 0.69 -35.05
CA ARG A 12 1.03 1.18 -36.41
C ARG A 12 -0.04 2.25 -36.31
N ALA A 13 0.04 3.25 -37.17
CA ALA A 13 -1.04 4.22 -37.32
C ALA A 13 -2.32 3.50 -37.77
N GLY A 14 -3.43 3.80 -37.11
CA GLY A 14 -4.74 3.20 -37.36
C GLY A 14 -5.83 4.25 -37.36
N ALA A 15 -7.07 3.82 -37.53
CA ALA A 15 -8.25 4.66 -37.38
C ALA A 15 -8.37 5.21 -35.93
N PRO A 16 -9.09 6.33 -35.72
CA PRO A 16 -9.37 6.85 -34.40
C PRO A 16 -10.03 5.79 -33.53
N LEU A 17 -9.58 5.69 -32.28
CA LEU A 17 -10.18 4.78 -31.31
C LEU A 17 -11.51 5.38 -30.83
N LEU A 18 -12.61 4.66 -31.04
CA LEU A 18 -13.95 5.02 -30.61
C LEU A 18 -14.49 3.93 -29.69
N GLY A 19 -15.17 4.33 -28.62
CA GLY A 19 -15.83 3.38 -27.72
C GLY A 19 -15.64 3.72 -26.25
N ARG A 20 -16.19 2.86 -25.39
CA ARG A 20 -16.03 2.90 -23.93
C ARG A 20 -15.38 1.62 -23.46
N ILE A 21 -14.34 1.74 -22.65
CA ILE A 21 -13.68 0.62 -22.00
C ILE A 21 -13.75 0.80 -20.49
N ARG A 22 -13.72 -0.31 -19.77
CA ARG A 22 -13.52 -0.32 -18.33
C ARG A 22 -12.10 -0.78 -18.06
N VAL A 23 -11.30 0.10 -17.45
CA VAL A 23 -9.93 -0.24 -17.04
C VAL A 23 -9.93 -0.95 -15.68
N PRO A 24 -8.92 -1.78 -15.37
CA PRO A 24 -8.68 -2.28 -14.01
C PRO A 24 -8.52 -1.14 -13.00
N GLY A 25 -8.69 -1.44 -11.72
CA GLY A 25 -8.38 -0.50 -10.64
C GLY A 25 -6.92 -0.07 -10.66
N ASP A 26 -6.64 1.13 -10.16
CA ASP A 26 -5.27 1.64 -9.99
C ASP A 26 -4.67 1.14 -8.69
N LYS A 27 -3.39 0.73 -8.72
CA LYS A 27 -2.67 0.21 -7.55
C LYS A 27 -2.53 1.24 -6.44
N SER A 28 -2.10 2.44 -6.77
CA SER A 28 -1.85 3.49 -5.79
C SER A 28 -3.15 4.03 -5.17
N VAL A 29 -4.22 4.09 -5.96
CA VAL A 29 -5.55 4.42 -5.43
C VAL A 29 -6.03 3.32 -4.48
N SER A 30 -5.82 2.05 -4.80
CA SER A 30 -6.22 0.92 -3.96
C SER A 30 -5.48 0.91 -2.62
N HIS A 31 -4.18 1.19 -2.59
CA HIS A 31 -3.44 1.39 -1.33
C HIS A 31 -4.08 2.50 -0.47
N ARG A 32 -4.24 3.68 -1.05
CA ARG A 32 -4.82 4.83 -0.33
C ARG A 32 -6.25 4.60 0.12
N ALA A 33 -7.06 3.90 -0.69
CA ALA A 33 -8.43 3.58 -0.31
C ALA A 33 -8.49 2.73 0.96
N ILE A 34 -7.65 1.68 1.07
CA ILE A 34 -7.53 0.88 2.31
C ILE A 34 -7.08 1.76 3.48
N MET A 35 -6.04 2.57 3.30
CA MET A 35 -5.46 3.39 4.36
C MET A 35 -6.46 4.43 4.89
N LEU A 36 -7.10 5.17 3.99
CA LEU A 36 -8.07 6.19 4.38
C LEU A 36 -9.32 5.58 5.00
N ALA A 37 -9.81 4.45 4.45
CA ALA A 37 -10.95 3.74 5.01
C ALA A 37 -10.64 3.16 6.40
N ALA A 38 -9.42 2.69 6.63
CA ALA A 38 -8.98 2.18 7.94
C ALA A 38 -8.92 3.29 9.00
N LEU A 39 -8.49 4.50 8.61
CA LEU A 39 -8.37 5.67 9.48
C LEU A 39 -9.70 6.45 9.62
N ALA A 40 -10.70 6.16 8.81
CA ALA A 40 -12.03 6.71 8.95
C ALA A 40 -12.78 6.06 10.13
N GLU A 41 -13.90 6.65 10.51
CA GLU A 41 -14.85 6.02 11.42
C GLU A 41 -16.00 5.38 10.63
N GLY A 42 -16.48 4.22 11.09
CA GLY A 42 -17.56 3.49 10.46
C GLY A 42 -17.11 2.53 9.36
N VAL A 43 -18.01 2.20 8.45
CA VAL A 43 -17.79 1.17 7.41
C VAL A 43 -17.67 1.82 6.04
N SER A 44 -16.57 1.54 5.37
CA SER A 44 -16.32 1.99 3.99
C SER A 44 -16.39 0.81 3.02
N ARG A 45 -17.06 1.00 1.88
CA ARG A 45 -17.05 0.06 0.77
C ARG A 45 -16.17 0.61 -0.35
N ILE A 46 -15.27 -0.24 -0.84
CA ILE A 46 -14.35 0.06 -1.94
C ILE A 46 -14.69 -0.88 -3.08
N ASP A 47 -15.10 -0.34 -4.23
CA ASP A 47 -15.35 -1.08 -5.45
C ASP A 47 -14.34 -0.70 -6.53
N GLY A 48 -13.97 -1.63 -7.41
CA GLY A 48 -12.92 -1.45 -8.42
C GLY A 48 -11.51 -1.55 -7.83
N PHE A 49 -11.35 -2.23 -6.70
CA PHE A 49 -10.06 -2.48 -6.07
C PHE A 49 -9.15 -3.28 -7.00
N LEU A 50 -7.88 -2.87 -7.13
CA LEU A 50 -6.88 -3.67 -7.81
C LEU A 50 -6.38 -4.78 -6.88
N GLU A 51 -6.74 -6.02 -7.18
CA GLU A 51 -6.20 -7.19 -6.47
C GLU A 51 -4.79 -7.49 -6.98
N GLY A 52 -3.82 -7.41 -6.11
CA GLY A 52 -2.42 -7.67 -6.40
C GLY A 52 -1.64 -7.94 -5.10
N GLU A 53 -0.44 -8.47 -5.19
CA GLU A 53 0.39 -8.79 -4.02
C GLU A 53 0.63 -7.55 -3.14
N ASP A 54 1.00 -6.43 -3.75
CA ASP A 54 1.26 -5.18 -3.05
C ASP A 54 0.05 -4.68 -2.26
N THR A 55 -1.13 -4.71 -2.88
CA THR A 55 -2.36 -4.21 -2.25
C THR A 55 -2.88 -5.16 -1.17
N ARG A 56 -2.67 -6.47 -1.35
CA ARG A 56 -2.92 -7.48 -0.30
C ARG A 56 -2.01 -7.28 0.89
N ALA A 57 -0.71 -7.05 0.67
CA ALA A 57 0.23 -6.76 1.75
C ALA A 57 -0.22 -5.55 2.58
N THR A 58 -0.65 -4.48 1.92
CA THR A 58 -1.19 -3.31 2.63
C THR A 58 -2.44 -3.64 3.45
N ALA A 59 -3.39 -4.39 2.90
CA ALA A 59 -4.58 -4.80 3.65
C ALA A 59 -4.20 -5.68 4.85
N ALA A 60 -3.27 -6.63 4.69
CA ALA A 60 -2.78 -7.48 5.76
C ALA A 60 -2.11 -6.68 6.89
N VAL A 61 -1.33 -5.64 6.55
CA VAL A 61 -0.75 -4.73 7.55
C VAL A 61 -1.85 -4.06 8.38
N PHE A 62 -2.90 -3.51 7.77
CA PHE A 62 -3.99 -2.90 8.52
C PHE A 62 -4.79 -3.90 9.36
N GLN A 63 -4.94 -5.14 8.88
CA GLN A 63 -5.54 -6.21 9.69
C GLN A 63 -4.71 -6.50 10.94
N ARG A 64 -3.37 -6.56 10.84
CA ARG A 64 -2.47 -6.69 12.01
C ARG A 64 -2.55 -5.48 12.95
N LEU A 65 -2.85 -4.30 12.43
CA LEU A 65 -3.07 -3.09 13.21
C LEU A 65 -4.51 -3.01 13.80
N GLY A 66 -5.30 -4.08 13.70
CA GLY A 66 -6.60 -4.22 14.35
C GLY A 66 -7.80 -3.80 13.49
N VAL A 67 -7.61 -3.51 12.21
CA VAL A 67 -8.68 -3.14 11.29
C VAL A 67 -9.33 -4.39 10.70
N LYS A 68 -10.65 -4.52 10.81
CA LYS A 68 -11.39 -5.58 10.13
C LYS A 68 -11.57 -5.22 8.65
N ILE A 69 -11.06 -6.07 7.75
CA ILE A 69 -11.16 -5.90 6.30
C ILE A 69 -11.73 -7.18 5.70
N GLU A 70 -12.83 -7.07 5.01
CA GLU A 70 -13.49 -8.15 4.29
C GLU A 70 -13.26 -7.98 2.78
N ALA A 71 -13.16 -9.09 2.06
CA ALA A 71 -12.97 -9.14 0.61
C ALA A 71 -14.11 -9.95 -0.05
N PRO A 72 -15.30 -9.35 -0.25
CA PRO A 72 -16.44 -10.06 -0.85
C PRO A 72 -16.16 -10.53 -2.28
N SER A 73 -15.28 -9.85 -3.00
CA SER A 73 -14.78 -10.25 -4.32
C SER A 73 -13.34 -9.74 -4.52
N PRO A 74 -12.64 -10.20 -5.56
CA PRO A 74 -11.31 -9.67 -5.89
C PRO A 74 -11.29 -8.14 -6.08
N GLN A 75 -12.37 -7.55 -6.60
CA GLN A 75 -12.46 -6.13 -6.88
C GLN A 75 -13.18 -5.32 -5.80
N SER A 76 -13.57 -5.92 -4.66
CA SER A 76 -14.24 -5.16 -3.60
C SER A 76 -13.66 -5.43 -2.22
N ARG A 77 -13.70 -4.40 -1.38
CA ARG A 77 -13.31 -4.48 0.05
C ARG A 77 -14.36 -3.77 0.90
N ILE A 78 -14.61 -4.32 2.08
CA ILE A 78 -15.37 -3.67 3.15
C ILE A 78 -14.39 -3.45 4.30
N VAL A 79 -14.18 -2.20 4.66
CA VAL A 79 -13.23 -1.80 5.70
C VAL A 79 -13.98 -1.20 6.87
N HIS A 80 -13.81 -1.77 8.04
CA HIS A 80 -14.36 -1.24 9.30
C HIS A 80 -13.32 -0.31 9.91
N GLY A 81 -13.43 0.96 9.60
CA GLY A 81 -12.48 1.98 10.03
C GLY A 81 -12.51 2.16 11.55
N VAL A 82 -11.35 2.43 12.11
CA VAL A 82 -11.12 2.51 13.56
C VAL A 82 -10.84 3.94 14.04
N GLY A 83 -10.88 4.90 13.13
CA GLY A 83 -10.51 6.28 13.41
C GLY A 83 -9.00 6.52 13.45
N LEU A 84 -8.59 7.79 13.49
CA LEU A 84 -7.17 8.18 13.44
C LEU A 84 -6.32 7.62 14.59
N ARG A 85 -6.93 7.30 15.73
CA ARG A 85 -6.26 6.82 16.95
C ARG A 85 -6.66 5.39 17.34
N GLY A 86 -7.41 4.70 16.49
CA GLY A 86 -7.95 3.36 16.78
C GLY A 86 -7.05 2.21 16.34
N LEU A 87 -5.95 2.49 15.63
CA LEU A 87 -4.96 1.47 15.29
C LEU A 87 -4.28 0.94 16.54
N ARG A 88 -3.90 -0.34 16.52
CA ARG A 88 -3.27 -1.04 17.64
C ARG A 88 -1.86 -1.48 17.25
N ALA A 89 -0.93 -1.45 18.22
CA ALA A 89 0.40 -1.99 18.02
C ALA A 89 0.34 -3.48 17.62
N SER A 90 1.17 -3.84 16.66
CA SER A 90 1.40 -5.25 16.30
C SER A 90 2.57 -5.80 17.10
N ALA A 91 2.44 -7.03 17.61
CA ALA A 91 3.54 -7.74 18.25
C ALA A 91 4.60 -8.20 17.24
N GLU A 92 4.26 -8.25 15.96
CA GLU A 92 5.13 -8.69 14.89
C GLU A 92 5.46 -7.55 13.94
N ALA A 93 6.57 -7.68 13.22
CA ALA A 93 6.91 -6.77 12.14
C ALA A 93 5.82 -6.77 11.05
N LEU A 94 5.55 -5.60 10.52
CA LEU A 94 4.54 -5.35 9.49
C LEU A 94 5.17 -5.57 8.11
N ASP A 95 4.88 -6.71 7.50
CA ASP A 95 5.45 -7.09 6.22
C ASP A 95 4.71 -6.40 5.06
N CYS A 96 5.45 -5.57 4.34
CA CYS A 96 4.98 -4.85 3.16
C CYS A 96 5.26 -5.62 1.84
N GLY A 97 5.87 -6.81 1.88
CA GLY A 97 6.27 -7.56 0.70
C GLY A 97 7.17 -6.72 -0.22
N ASN A 98 6.77 -6.52 -1.48
CA ASN A 98 7.44 -5.61 -2.43
C ASN A 98 6.72 -4.25 -2.59
N ALA A 99 5.74 -3.96 -1.74
CA ALA A 99 4.88 -2.78 -1.86
C ALA A 99 5.58 -1.49 -1.43
N GLY A 100 6.51 -0.98 -2.23
CA GLY A 100 7.25 0.24 -1.93
C GLY A 100 6.37 1.49 -1.74
N THR A 101 5.30 1.63 -2.50
CA THR A 101 4.29 2.67 -2.29
C THR A 101 3.58 2.47 -0.95
N GLY A 102 3.17 1.24 -0.66
CA GLY A 102 2.53 0.88 0.61
C GLY A 102 3.40 1.22 1.81
N MET A 103 4.66 0.77 1.83
CA MET A 103 5.60 1.02 2.93
C MET A 103 5.81 2.52 3.18
N ARG A 104 5.99 3.31 2.13
CA ARG A 104 6.21 4.77 2.26
C ARG A 104 5.00 5.51 2.82
N LEU A 105 3.81 5.14 2.38
CA LEU A 105 2.58 5.73 2.92
C LEU A 105 2.32 5.26 4.36
N LEU A 106 2.57 3.98 4.66
CA LEU A 106 2.47 3.43 6.02
C LEU A 106 3.43 4.12 7.00
N ALA A 107 4.65 4.45 6.58
CA ALA A 107 5.58 5.20 7.42
C ALA A 107 4.96 6.52 7.89
N GLY A 108 4.24 7.24 7.01
CA GLY A 108 3.52 8.46 7.39
C GLY A 108 2.34 8.20 8.33
N VAL A 109 1.57 7.13 8.10
CA VAL A 109 0.45 6.76 8.98
C VAL A 109 0.94 6.38 10.37
N LEU A 110 2.00 5.55 10.44
CA LEU A 110 2.53 5.03 11.70
C LEU A 110 3.29 6.09 12.50
N ALA A 111 3.96 7.04 11.84
CA ALA A 111 4.59 8.17 12.50
C ALA A 111 3.62 9.03 13.34
N GLY A 112 2.33 9.00 13.01
CA GLY A 112 1.28 9.68 13.77
C GLY A 112 0.62 8.85 14.87
N GLN A 113 1.10 7.63 15.14
CA GLN A 113 0.51 6.75 16.17
C GLN A 113 1.28 6.83 17.49
N ALA A 114 0.62 6.46 18.59
CA ALA A 114 1.19 6.47 19.94
C ALA A 114 1.84 5.13 20.33
N PHE A 115 2.36 4.39 19.35
CA PHE A 115 3.05 3.12 19.56
C PHE A 115 4.17 2.93 18.54
N ASP A 116 5.17 2.14 18.90
CA ASP A 116 6.25 1.77 18.00
C ASP A 116 5.84 0.67 17.03
N SER A 117 6.45 0.67 15.85
CA SER A 117 6.20 -0.33 14.82
C SER A 117 7.43 -0.60 13.99
N VAL A 118 7.54 -1.81 13.45
CA VAL A 118 8.61 -2.22 12.53
C VAL A 118 8.00 -2.56 11.20
N LEU A 119 8.47 -1.88 10.14
CA LEU A 119 8.13 -2.21 8.75
C LEU A 119 9.25 -3.04 8.14
N ILE A 120 8.89 -4.13 7.49
CA ILE A 120 9.81 -4.97 6.72
C ILE A 120 9.30 -5.14 5.29
N GLY A 121 10.19 -5.55 4.41
CA GLY A 121 9.87 -5.87 3.02
C GLY A 121 10.78 -6.97 2.50
N ASP A 122 10.54 -7.41 1.28
CA ASP A 122 11.40 -8.39 0.62
C ASP A 122 12.80 -7.84 0.32
N ALA A 123 13.68 -8.71 -0.18
CA ALA A 123 15.06 -8.34 -0.52
C ALA A 123 15.18 -7.21 -1.56
N SER A 124 14.17 -7.02 -2.41
CA SER A 124 14.12 -5.92 -3.37
C SER A 124 13.69 -4.62 -2.71
N LEU A 125 12.64 -4.66 -1.88
CA LEU A 125 12.13 -3.49 -1.18
C LEU A 125 13.13 -2.96 -0.15
N SER A 126 13.82 -3.85 0.56
CA SER A 126 14.83 -3.52 1.56
C SER A 126 16.04 -2.75 1.01
N LYS A 127 16.26 -2.78 -0.32
CA LYS A 127 17.32 -2.02 -0.99
C LYS A 127 16.86 -0.64 -1.47
N ARG A 128 15.59 -0.31 -1.32
CA ARG A 128 15.04 0.95 -1.85
C ARG A 128 15.19 2.07 -0.81
N PRO A 129 15.76 3.23 -1.21
CA PRO A 129 16.00 4.31 -0.27
C PRO A 129 14.70 4.87 0.30
N MET A 130 14.67 5.09 1.61
CA MET A 130 13.54 5.65 2.35
C MET A 130 13.75 7.11 2.75
N ARG A 131 14.96 7.67 2.59
CA ARG A 131 15.35 9.01 3.05
C ARG A 131 14.39 10.11 2.60
N ARG A 132 13.88 10.03 1.37
CA ARG A 132 12.89 11.01 0.86
C ARG A 132 11.56 11.06 1.65
N VAL A 133 11.31 10.06 2.48
CA VAL A 133 10.15 9.99 3.38
C VAL A 133 10.55 10.20 4.82
N THR A 134 11.63 9.55 5.27
CA THR A 134 12.06 9.59 6.67
C THR A 134 12.60 10.96 7.07
N GLU A 135 13.33 11.67 6.19
CA GLU A 135 13.85 13.01 6.46
C GLU A 135 12.73 14.05 6.68
N PRO A 136 11.73 14.20 5.79
CA PRO A 136 10.61 15.11 6.06
C PRO A 136 9.81 14.75 7.30
N LEU A 137 9.56 13.45 7.53
CA LEU A 137 8.85 13.02 8.74
C LEU A 137 9.64 13.33 10.02
N ALA A 138 10.96 13.20 10.00
CA ALA A 138 11.82 13.58 11.12
C ALA A 138 11.74 15.08 11.43
N LEU A 139 11.67 15.93 10.40
CA LEU A 139 11.43 17.38 10.59
C LEU A 139 10.07 17.69 11.23
N MET A 140 9.11 16.77 11.08
CA MET A 140 7.80 16.84 11.73
C MET A 140 7.77 16.21 13.14
N GLY A 141 8.91 15.71 13.61
CA GLY A 141 9.06 15.11 14.94
C GLY A 141 8.96 13.60 15.02
N ALA A 142 8.85 12.90 13.89
CA ALA A 142 8.86 11.44 13.88
C ALA A 142 10.28 10.90 14.16
N ARG A 143 10.35 9.79 14.91
CA ARG A 143 11.58 9.04 15.13
C ARG A 143 11.54 7.80 14.24
N ILE A 144 12.41 7.71 13.26
CA ILE A 144 12.43 6.62 12.29
C ILE A 144 13.88 6.17 12.11
N ASP A 145 14.15 4.94 12.53
CA ASP A 145 15.43 4.29 12.30
C ASP A 145 15.30 3.38 11.06
N THR A 146 16.29 3.41 10.22
CA THR A 146 16.37 2.55 9.03
C THR A 146 17.59 1.64 9.13
N ALA A 147 17.49 0.44 8.53
CA ALA A 147 18.67 -0.40 8.33
C ALA A 147 19.68 0.32 7.42
N ASP A 148 20.94 -0.12 7.47
CA ASP A 148 22.04 0.46 6.70
C ASP A 148 21.69 0.59 5.21
N GLY A 149 21.81 1.81 4.69
CA GLY A 149 21.53 2.15 3.31
C GLY A 149 20.06 2.54 3.01
N GLY A 150 19.19 2.66 4.03
CA GLY A 150 17.77 3.05 3.92
C GLY A 150 17.48 4.53 3.73
#